data_4847eaf86dbe194fe51a6a5872a1ecef
#
_entry.id   4847eaf86dbe194fe51a6a5872a1ecef
#
_cell.length_a   1.000
_cell.length_b   1.000
_cell.length_c   1.000
_cell.angle_alpha   90.00
_cell.angle_beta   90.00
_cell.angle_gamma   90.00
#
_symmetry.space_group_name_H-M   'P 1'
#
loop_
_entity.id
_entity.type
_entity.pdbx_description
1 polymer ?
#
loop_
_entity_poly.entity_id
_entity_poly.type
_entity_poly.pdbx_seq_one_letter_code
_entity_poly.pdbx_strand_id
1 'polypeptide(L)'
;FTYIMRDISSVAEFRDLMSNLPAADDSAGQAATDRNAQLTKPPGALGDLEDLAIWYARWSGQARPRIEAPQVVIFAGNHGVAAAGVSAFPPEVTQQMVYNFQAGGAAINQISKTFGAKMTVVELELDRPTQDFTKGPAMTEAELLTALQTGWQSVDPQADLFVAGEMGIGNTTPAAAIAAALLGGGVQDWVWRGTGVDDAGEIGR
;
A
#
# COMPACT_ATOMS: atom_id res chain seq x y z
N PHE A 1 9.33 2.68 -20.09
CA PHE A 1 10.03 3.53 -19.11
C PHE A 1 11.11 2.70 -18.45
N THR A 2 12.39 3.02 -18.69
CA THR A 2 13.50 2.39 -17.97
C THR A 2 13.55 3.03 -16.58
N TYR A 3 12.90 2.43 -15.61
CA TYR A 3 13.02 2.83 -14.22
C TYR A 3 14.43 2.46 -13.74
N ILE A 4 15.29 3.46 -13.62
CA ILE A 4 16.62 3.25 -13.04
C ILE A 4 16.41 3.10 -11.54
N MET A 5 16.62 1.88 -11.03
CA MET A 5 16.71 1.62 -9.58
C MET A 5 17.93 2.39 -9.06
N ARG A 6 17.69 3.53 -8.43
CA ARG A 6 18.72 4.35 -7.78
C ARG A 6 18.46 4.43 -6.29
N ASP A 7 19.50 4.63 -5.53
CA ASP A 7 19.36 4.87 -4.09
C ASP A 7 18.82 6.28 -3.84
N ILE A 8 17.92 6.38 -2.88
CA ILE A 8 17.36 7.65 -2.39
C ILE A 8 18.26 8.13 -1.26
N SER A 9 19.00 9.19 -1.48
CA SER A 9 20.04 9.65 -0.56
C SER A 9 19.54 10.67 0.47
N SER A 10 18.38 11.28 0.25
CA SER A 10 17.81 12.28 1.15
C SER A 10 16.30 12.41 0.98
N VAL A 11 15.63 12.96 2.01
CA VAL A 11 14.20 13.30 1.94
C VAL A 11 13.93 14.37 0.88
N ALA A 12 14.88 15.28 0.65
CA ALA A 12 14.77 16.29 -0.40
C ALA A 12 14.75 15.65 -1.79
N GLU A 13 15.63 14.69 -2.04
CA GLU A 13 15.63 13.92 -3.29
C GLU A 13 14.34 13.13 -3.46
N PHE A 14 13.84 12.50 -2.40
CA PHE A 14 12.54 11.80 -2.46
C PHE A 14 11.40 12.74 -2.84
N ARG A 15 11.35 13.95 -2.25
CA ARG A 15 10.35 14.96 -2.60
C ARG A 15 10.45 15.41 -4.05
N ASP A 16 11.66 15.60 -4.55
CA ASP A 16 11.89 15.96 -5.96
C ASP A 16 11.40 14.85 -6.90
N LEU A 17 11.68 13.60 -6.58
CA LEU A 17 11.14 12.45 -7.31
C LEU A 17 9.60 12.44 -7.34
N MET A 18 8.96 12.65 -6.20
CA MET A 18 7.50 12.69 -6.11
C MET A 18 6.89 13.87 -6.87
N SER A 19 7.59 14.98 -6.98
CA SER A 19 7.14 16.14 -7.74
C SER A 19 7.27 15.95 -9.25
N ASN A 20 8.04 14.98 -9.70
CA ASN A 20 8.34 14.71 -11.11
C ASN A 20 7.81 13.34 -11.58
N LEU A 21 6.73 12.86 -10.98
CA LEU A 21 6.10 11.61 -11.40
C LEU A 21 5.56 11.70 -12.83
N PRO A 22 5.61 10.59 -13.60
CA PRO A 22 5.05 10.57 -14.94
C PRO A 22 3.54 10.78 -14.92
N ALA A 23 3.02 11.44 -15.93
CA ALA A 23 1.58 11.57 -16.15
C ALA A 23 1.01 10.28 -16.74
N ALA A 24 -0.28 10.03 -16.52
CA ALA A 24 -1.00 8.98 -17.19
C ALA A 24 -1.12 9.26 -18.71
N ASP A 25 -1.20 8.22 -19.51
CA ASP A 25 -1.40 8.30 -20.96
C ASP A 25 -2.90 8.52 -21.28
N ASP A 26 -3.28 9.76 -21.52
CA ASP A 26 -4.67 10.12 -21.85
C ASP A 26 -5.11 9.53 -23.20
N SER A 27 -4.21 9.31 -24.13
CA SER A 27 -4.55 8.74 -25.44
C SER A 27 -4.90 7.26 -25.32
N ALA A 28 -4.17 6.51 -24.52
CA ALA A 28 -4.49 5.12 -24.20
C ALA A 28 -5.83 5.01 -23.43
N GLY A 29 -6.08 5.93 -22.50
CA GLY A 29 -7.34 6.01 -21.77
C GLY A 29 -8.53 6.29 -22.69
N GLN A 30 -8.40 7.26 -23.61
CA GLN A 30 -9.45 7.57 -24.57
C GLN A 30 -9.73 6.37 -25.50
N ALA A 31 -8.70 5.72 -26.01
CA ALA A 31 -8.85 4.55 -26.85
C ALA A 31 -9.54 3.37 -26.11
N ALA A 32 -9.25 3.20 -24.82
CA ALA A 32 -9.94 2.22 -23.98
C ALA A 32 -11.42 2.59 -23.76
N THR A 33 -11.72 3.87 -23.55
CA THR A 33 -13.10 4.38 -23.43
C THR A 33 -13.89 4.14 -24.72
N ASP A 34 -13.32 4.48 -25.88
CA ASP A 34 -13.94 4.28 -27.18
C ASP A 34 -14.19 2.78 -27.44
N ARG A 35 -13.24 1.94 -27.05
CA ARG A 35 -13.40 0.48 -27.13
C ARG A 35 -14.49 -0.04 -26.21
N ASN A 36 -14.57 0.46 -24.97
CA ASN A 36 -15.62 0.08 -24.01
C ASN A 36 -17.02 0.39 -24.54
N ALA A 37 -17.19 1.55 -25.21
CA ALA A 37 -18.45 1.95 -25.81
C ALA A 37 -18.89 1.05 -27.01
N GLN A 38 -17.94 0.35 -27.63
CA GLN A 38 -18.20 -0.55 -28.76
C GLN A 38 -18.45 -2.01 -28.36
N LEU A 39 -18.30 -2.35 -27.08
CA LEU A 39 -18.52 -3.72 -26.61
C LEU A 39 -20.01 -4.09 -26.64
N THR A 40 -20.30 -5.36 -26.96
CA THR A 40 -21.67 -5.89 -26.96
C THR A 40 -22.15 -6.12 -25.52
N LYS A 41 -22.52 -5.02 -24.85
CA LYS A 41 -23.09 -5.00 -23.50
C LYS A 41 -23.94 -3.74 -23.33
N PRO A 42 -24.90 -3.70 -22.42
CA PRO A 42 -25.55 -2.44 -22.06
C PRO A 42 -24.51 -1.44 -21.50
N PRO A 43 -24.65 -0.13 -21.77
CA PRO A 43 -23.78 0.88 -21.19
C PRO A 43 -23.75 0.77 -19.65
N GLY A 44 -22.55 0.79 -19.07
CA GLY A 44 -22.35 0.70 -17.62
C GLY A 44 -22.64 -0.67 -16.99
N ALA A 45 -22.85 -1.72 -17.78
CA ALA A 45 -23.23 -3.04 -17.27
C ALA A 45 -22.21 -3.69 -16.31
N LEU A 46 -20.94 -3.31 -16.40
CA LEU A 46 -19.88 -3.82 -15.54
C LEU A 46 -19.56 -2.90 -14.36
N GLY A 47 -20.30 -1.75 -14.22
CA GLY A 47 -20.09 -0.80 -13.14
C GLY A 47 -18.65 -0.30 -13.09
N ASP A 48 -18.09 -0.19 -11.87
CA ASP A 48 -16.74 0.31 -11.61
C ASP A 48 -15.62 -0.46 -12.33
N LEU A 49 -15.86 -1.69 -12.77
CA LEU A 49 -14.87 -2.45 -13.54
C LEU A 49 -14.56 -1.79 -14.88
N GLU A 50 -15.49 -1.04 -15.47
CA GLU A 50 -15.25 -0.28 -16.70
C GLU A 50 -14.24 0.87 -16.43
N ASP A 51 -14.44 1.60 -15.34
CA ASP A 51 -13.56 2.70 -14.93
C ASP A 51 -12.17 2.20 -14.52
N LEU A 52 -12.10 1.08 -13.81
CA LEU A 52 -10.84 0.42 -13.47
C LEU A 52 -10.06 -0.03 -14.71
N ALA A 53 -10.73 -0.58 -15.71
CA ALA A 53 -10.09 -1.00 -16.95
C ALA A 53 -9.53 0.21 -17.73
N ILE A 54 -10.29 1.32 -17.79
CA ILE A 54 -9.85 2.57 -18.42
C ILE A 54 -8.68 3.20 -17.65
N TRP A 55 -8.77 3.25 -16.32
CA TRP A 55 -7.69 3.72 -15.46
C TRP A 55 -6.40 2.92 -15.69
N TYR A 56 -6.49 1.60 -15.72
CA TYR A 56 -5.34 0.74 -15.95
C TYR A 56 -4.76 0.94 -17.37
N ALA A 57 -5.60 1.12 -18.38
CA ALA A 57 -5.17 1.45 -19.73
C ALA A 57 -4.34 2.74 -19.77
N ARG A 58 -4.77 3.79 -19.06
CA ARG A 58 -4.05 5.07 -18.95
C ARG A 58 -2.66 4.91 -18.33
N TRP A 59 -2.54 4.13 -17.26
CA TRP A 59 -1.28 3.95 -16.55
C TRP A 59 -0.34 2.94 -17.21
N SER A 60 -0.87 1.96 -17.93
CA SER A 60 -0.06 1.03 -18.71
C SER A 60 0.36 1.58 -20.08
N GLY A 61 -0.24 2.68 -20.55
CA GLY A 61 0.00 3.22 -21.89
C GLY A 61 -0.54 2.32 -23.01
N GLN A 62 -1.52 1.45 -22.72
CA GLN A 62 -2.06 0.49 -23.66
C GLN A 62 -3.59 0.54 -23.69
N ALA A 63 -4.18 0.72 -24.88
CA ALA A 63 -5.63 0.75 -25.05
C ALA A 63 -6.33 -0.57 -24.67
N ARG A 64 -5.61 -1.66 -24.68
CA ARG A 64 -6.09 -3.02 -24.32
C ARG A 64 -5.03 -3.73 -23.50
N PRO A 65 -4.81 -3.28 -22.24
CA PRO A 65 -3.76 -3.82 -21.42
C PRO A 65 -4.04 -5.25 -20.98
N ARG A 66 -2.97 -5.96 -20.64
CA ARG A 66 -3.02 -7.27 -19.98
C ARG A 66 -2.20 -7.20 -18.72
N ILE A 67 -2.58 -7.99 -17.72
CA ILE A 67 -1.82 -8.19 -16.49
C ILE A 67 -1.15 -9.57 -16.63
N GLU A 68 0.16 -9.57 -16.85
CA GLU A 68 0.96 -10.78 -17.08
C GLU A 68 2.01 -11.01 -15.99
N ALA A 69 2.42 -9.94 -15.30
CA ALA A 69 3.43 -9.98 -14.25
C ALA A 69 2.99 -9.20 -13.00
N PRO A 70 1.87 -9.58 -12.35
CA PRO A 70 1.42 -8.90 -11.14
C PRO A 70 2.36 -9.21 -9.97
N GLN A 71 2.68 -8.18 -9.18
CA GLN A 71 3.49 -8.28 -7.98
C GLN A 71 2.70 -7.85 -6.76
N VAL A 72 2.79 -8.62 -5.67
CA VAL A 72 2.28 -8.29 -4.34
C VAL A 72 3.44 -8.22 -3.37
N VAL A 73 3.59 -7.11 -2.66
CA VAL A 73 4.59 -6.96 -1.60
C VAL A 73 3.88 -6.61 -0.30
N ILE A 74 4.05 -7.43 0.73
CA ILE A 74 3.52 -7.18 2.07
C ILE A 74 4.65 -6.61 2.93
N PHE A 75 4.50 -5.37 3.38
CA PHE A 75 5.42 -4.75 4.31
C PHE A 75 4.94 -5.00 5.74
N ALA A 76 5.77 -5.67 6.53
CA ALA A 76 5.48 -5.97 7.93
C ALA A 76 6.29 -5.07 8.85
N GLY A 77 5.63 -4.39 9.78
CA GLY A 77 6.28 -3.47 10.71
C GLY A 77 5.52 -3.33 12.04
N ASN A 78 6.22 -2.98 13.09
CA ASN A 78 5.65 -2.73 14.41
C ASN A 78 5.69 -1.24 14.77
N HIS A 79 4.70 -0.80 15.55
CA HIS A 79 4.51 0.60 15.93
C HIS A 79 4.56 0.77 17.45
N GLY A 80 5.32 1.77 17.93
CA GLY A 80 5.38 2.08 19.35
C GLY A 80 4.05 2.51 19.96
N VAL A 81 3.17 3.13 19.16
CA VAL A 81 1.81 3.49 19.60
C VAL A 81 0.95 2.26 19.98
N ALA A 82 1.30 1.07 19.54
CA ALA A 82 0.60 -0.16 19.92
C ALA A 82 0.60 -0.39 21.45
N ALA A 83 1.64 0.10 22.15
CA ALA A 83 1.71 0.05 23.61
C ALA A 83 0.62 0.88 24.32
N ALA A 84 -0.05 1.80 23.62
CA ALA A 84 -1.19 2.55 24.14
C ALA A 84 -2.51 1.77 24.12
N GLY A 85 -2.50 0.50 23.73
CA GLY A 85 -3.69 -0.36 23.72
C GLY A 85 -4.64 -0.11 22.54
N VAL A 86 -4.13 0.41 21.43
CA VAL A 86 -4.92 0.72 20.22
C VAL A 86 -5.30 -0.54 19.41
N SER A 87 -4.90 -1.72 19.86
CA SER A 87 -5.23 -3.01 19.26
C SER A 87 -5.54 -4.04 20.33
N ALA A 88 -6.44 -4.96 20.05
CA ALA A 88 -6.74 -6.11 20.91
C ALA A 88 -5.65 -7.18 20.90
N PHE A 89 -4.74 -7.14 19.93
CA PHE A 89 -3.68 -8.11 19.77
C PHE A 89 -2.30 -7.52 20.16
N PRO A 90 -1.41 -8.32 20.73
CA PRO A 90 -0.07 -7.87 21.08
C PRO A 90 0.83 -7.80 19.83
N PRO A 91 1.90 -6.97 19.83
CA PRO A 91 2.77 -6.75 18.67
C PRO A 91 3.43 -8.01 18.10
N GLU A 92 3.63 -9.04 18.92
CA GLU A 92 4.21 -10.34 18.53
C GLU A 92 3.39 -11.07 17.45
N VAL A 93 2.10 -10.74 17.35
CA VAL A 93 1.23 -11.30 16.29
C VAL A 93 1.71 -10.87 14.91
N THR A 94 2.36 -9.73 14.76
CA THR A 94 2.95 -9.29 13.48
C THR A 94 3.95 -10.34 12.96
N GLN A 95 4.87 -10.81 13.82
CA GLN A 95 5.83 -11.85 13.45
C GLN A 95 5.15 -13.18 13.13
N GLN A 96 4.13 -13.55 13.90
CA GLN A 96 3.35 -14.77 13.63
C GLN A 96 2.65 -14.69 12.26
N MET A 97 2.16 -13.52 11.88
CA MET A 97 1.56 -13.31 10.57
C MET A 97 2.60 -13.37 9.43
N VAL A 98 3.82 -12.90 9.65
CA VAL A 98 4.92 -13.09 8.68
C VAL A 98 5.16 -14.58 8.44
N TYR A 99 5.25 -15.38 9.49
CA TYR A 99 5.39 -16.84 9.35
C TYR A 99 4.19 -17.47 8.63
N ASN A 100 2.99 -16.99 8.89
CA ASN A 100 1.78 -17.44 8.18
C ASN A 100 1.83 -17.11 6.69
N PHE A 101 2.27 -15.91 6.30
CA PHE A 101 2.48 -15.54 4.90
C PHE A 101 3.55 -16.42 4.24
N GLN A 102 4.66 -16.68 4.91
CA GLN A 102 5.73 -17.53 4.40
C GLN A 102 5.26 -18.98 4.22
N ALA A 103 4.40 -19.48 5.11
CA ALA A 103 3.77 -20.80 5.03
C ALA A 103 2.62 -20.87 3.99
N GLY A 104 2.21 -19.75 3.40
CA GLY A 104 1.11 -19.73 2.43
C GLY A 104 -0.29 -19.79 3.03
N GLY A 105 -0.45 -19.48 4.33
CA GLY A 105 -1.70 -19.67 5.07
C GLY A 105 -2.70 -18.54 4.97
N ALA A 106 -2.31 -17.36 4.49
CA ALA A 106 -3.20 -16.20 4.43
C ALA A 106 -4.02 -16.16 3.13
N ALA A 107 -5.14 -15.45 3.15
CA ALA A 107 -5.99 -15.26 1.98
C ALA A 107 -5.23 -14.66 0.79
N ILE A 108 -4.35 -13.67 1.04
CA ILE A 108 -3.53 -13.04 -0.02
C ILE A 108 -2.60 -14.04 -0.70
N ASN A 109 -2.09 -15.05 0.00
CA ASN A 109 -1.30 -16.11 -0.61
C ASN A 109 -2.13 -16.88 -1.64
N GLN A 110 -3.38 -17.24 -1.29
CA GLN A 110 -4.26 -18.01 -2.16
C GLN A 110 -4.71 -17.18 -3.37
N ILE A 111 -5.02 -15.91 -3.16
CA ILE A 111 -5.38 -14.97 -4.24
C ILE A 111 -4.19 -14.79 -5.17
N SER A 112 -3.01 -14.49 -4.65
CA SER A 112 -1.79 -14.34 -5.43
C SER A 112 -1.49 -15.57 -6.28
N LYS A 113 -1.59 -16.76 -5.70
CA LYS A 113 -1.41 -18.03 -6.41
C LYS A 113 -2.44 -18.21 -7.53
N THR A 114 -3.71 -17.88 -7.28
CA THR A 114 -4.80 -18.02 -8.25
C THR A 114 -4.59 -17.13 -9.47
N PHE A 115 -4.10 -15.92 -9.28
CA PHE A 115 -3.87 -14.93 -10.34
C PHE A 115 -2.43 -14.86 -10.83
N GLY A 116 -1.55 -15.78 -10.42
CA GLY A 116 -0.15 -15.83 -10.86
C GLY A 116 0.69 -14.65 -10.38
N ALA A 117 0.28 -13.97 -9.31
CA ALA A 117 1.04 -12.85 -8.75
C ALA A 117 2.26 -13.34 -7.97
N LYS A 118 3.42 -12.70 -8.21
CA LYS A 118 4.63 -12.88 -7.41
C LYS A 118 4.43 -12.18 -6.07
N MET A 119 4.33 -12.96 -4.99
CA MET A 119 4.16 -12.41 -3.65
C MET A 119 5.46 -12.49 -2.85
N THR A 120 5.80 -11.39 -2.16
CA THR A 120 6.91 -11.31 -1.21
C THR A 120 6.46 -10.63 0.08
N VAL A 121 7.16 -10.93 1.18
CA VAL A 121 6.99 -10.27 2.47
C VAL A 121 8.30 -9.59 2.82
N VAL A 122 8.24 -8.31 3.18
CA VAL A 122 9.38 -7.49 3.59
C VAL A 122 9.21 -7.12 5.06
N GLU A 123 10.11 -7.62 5.90
CA GLU A 123 10.13 -7.31 7.32
C GLU A 123 10.88 -6.00 7.55
N LEU A 124 10.23 -5.05 8.22
CA LEU A 124 10.77 -3.73 8.55
C LEU A 124 11.18 -3.73 10.03
N GLU A 125 12.29 -4.39 10.35
CA GLU A 125 12.91 -4.43 11.68
C GLU A 125 11.90 -4.70 12.82
N LEU A 126 11.20 -5.85 12.76
CA LEU A 126 10.10 -6.17 13.68
C LEU A 126 10.49 -6.13 15.17
N ASP A 127 11.76 -6.39 15.48
CA ASP A 127 12.30 -6.33 16.84
C ASP A 127 12.55 -4.87 17.32
N ARG A 128 12.47 -3.89 16.41
CA ARG A 128 12.64 -2.48 16.68
C ARG A 128 11.45 -1.67 16.16
N PRO A 129 10.33 -1.62 16.92
CA PRO A 129 9.18 -0.80 16.57
C PRO A 129 9.54 0.67 16.36
N THR A 130 8.76 1.40 15.56
CA THR A 130 8.86 2.86 15.52
C THR A 130 8.59 3.44 16.91
N GLN A 131 9.02 4.68 17.17
CA GLN A 131 8.67 5.36 18.41
C GLN A 131 7.18 5.69 18.46
N ASP A 132 6.67 5.92 19.67
CA ASP A 132 5.30 6.37 19.87
C ASP A 132 5.14 7.82 19.37
N PHE A 133 4.48 8.01 18.24
CA PHE A 133 4.31 9.31 17.61
C PHE A 133 3.45 10.29 18.42
N THR A 134 2.76 9.83 19.46
CA THR A 134 2.04 10.71 20.39
C THR A 134 2.99 11.45 21.35
N LYS A 135 4.26 11.00 21.43
CA LYS A 135 5.30 11.55 22.31
C LYS A 135 6.41 12.28 21.55
N GLY A 136 6.49 12.08 20.24
CA GLY A 136 7.52 12.67 19.40
C GLY A 136 7.58 12.02 18.02
N PRO A 137 8.55 12.35 17.17
CA PRO A 137 8.71 11.73 15.87
C PRO A 137 8.85 10.21 15.98
N ALA A 138 8.09 9.48 15.15
CA ALA A 138 8.09 8.00 15.14
C ALA A 138 9.42 7.42 14.65
N MET A 139 10.13 8.14 13.80
CA MET A 139 11.40 7.75 13.18
C MET A 139 12.35 8.95 13.09
N THR A 140 13.63 8.69 13.14
CA THR A 140 14.65 9.62 12.66
C THR A 140 14.61 9.73 11.13
N GLU A 141 15.23 10.76 10.57
CA GLU A 141 15.34 10.91 9.11
C GLU A 141 16.06 9.73 8.46
N ALA A 142 17.08 9.18 9.11
CA ALA A 142 17.82 8.02 8.61
C ALA A 142 16.95 6.75 8.57
N GLU A 143 16.13 6.52 9.60
CA GLU A 143 15.17 5.39 9.63
C GLU A 143 14.08 5.56 8.57
N LEU A 144 13.57 6.78 8.39
CA LEU A 144 12.61 7.09 7.33
C LEU A 144 13.21 6.82 5.95
N LEU A 145 14.43 7.27 5.68
CA LEU A 145 15.11 7.03 4.41
C LEU A 145 15.34 5.54 4.16
N THR A 146 15.72 4.78 5.18
CA THR A 146 15.87 3.33 5.08
C THR A 146 14.55 2.66 4.70
N ALA A 147 13.44 3.05 5.34
CA ALA A 147 12.13 2.51 5.04
C ALA A 147 11.66 2.87 3.61
N LEU A 148 11.85 4.13 3.18
CA LEU A 148 11.53 4.59 1.82
C LEU A 148 12.37 3.84 0.78
N GLN A 149 13.67 3.66 1.02
CA GLN A 149 14.57 2.92 0.14
C GLN A 149 14.16 1.45 0.03
N THR A 150 13.78 0.83 1.15
CA THR A 150 13.29 -0.55 1.17
C THR A 150 12.03 -0.70 0.32
N GLY A 151 11.07 0.22 0.47
CA GLY A 151 9.86 0.25 -0.36
C GLY A 151 10.18 0.42 -1.84
N TRP A 152 11.05 1.37 -2.17
CA TRP A 152 11.48 1.66 -3.54
C TRP A 152 12.13 0.44 -4.21
N GLN A 153 13.06 -0.22 -3.52
CA GLN A 153 13.79 -1.38 -4.04
C GLN A 153 12.94 -2.65 -4.11
N SER A 154 11.80 -2.69 -3.42
CA SER A 154 10.90 -3.85 -3.44
C SER A 154 10.09 -3.96 -4.73
N VAL A 155 10.00 -2.90 -5.53
CA VAL A 155 9.25 -2.90 -6.78
C VAL A 155 10.05 -3.58 -7.87
N ASP A 156 9.49 -4.65 -8.46
CA ASP A 156 10.05 -5.28 -9.66
C ASP A 156 9.75 -4.39 -10.87
N PRO A 157 10.77 -3.87 -11.58
CA PRO A 157 10.55 -3.01 -12.74
C PRO A 157 9.89 -3.71 -13.92
N GLN A 158 9.78 -5.04 -13.89
CA GLN A 158 9.04 -5.82 -14.88
C GLN A 158 7.58 -6.08 -14.48
N ALA A 159 7.19 -5.71 -13.25
CA ALA A 159 5.79 -5.84 -12.83
C ALA A 159 4.91 -4.87 -13.62
N ASP A 160 3.79 -5.39 -14.09
CA ASP A 160 2.75 -4.62 -14.80
C ASP A 160 1.58 -4.21 -13.90
N LEU A 161 1.47 -4.84 -12.73
CA LEU A 161 0.57 -4.46 -11.65
C LEU A 161 1.28 -4.63 -10.31
N PHE A 162 1.32 -3.57 -9.50
CA PHE A 162 1.90 -3.61 -8.16
C PHE A 162 0.81 -3.45 -7.10
N VAL A 163 0.80 -4.35 -6.12
CA VAL A 163 -0.09 -4.30 -4.95
C VAL A 163 0.77 -4.16 -3.71
N ALA A 164 0.68 -3.00 -3.05
CA ALA A 164 1.28 -2.77 -1.76
C ALA A 164 0.34 -3.25 -0.66
N GLY A 165 0.76 -4.28 0.07
CA GLY A 165 0.09 -4.75 1.28
C GLY A 165 0.84 -4.34 2.53
N GLU A 166 0.18 -4.38 3.66
CA GLU A 166 0.78 -4.06 4.94
C GLU A 166 0.36 -5.09 6.01
N MET A 167 1.20 -5.27 7.01
CA MET A 167 0.91 -6.03 8.21
C MET A 167 1.60 -5.41 9.41
N GLY A 168 0.83 -5.09 10.44
CA GLY A 168 1.37 -4.59 11.70
C GLY A 168 0.26 -4.36 12.71
N ILE A 169 0.48 -4.80 13.93
CA ILE A 169 -0.49 -4.58 15.00
C ILE A 169 -0.58 -3.08 15.30
N GLY A 170 -1.81 -2.55 15.22
CA GLY A 170 -2.08 -1.12 15.41
C GLY A 170 -1.87 -0.24 14.17
N ASN A 171 -1.59 -0.78 12.99
CA ASN A 171 -1.35 -0.05 11.73
C ASN A 171 -2.40 1.02 11.40
N THR A 172 -3.66 0.78 11.73
CA THR A 172 -4.75 1.74 11.45
C THR A 172 -4.56 3.07 12.17
N THR A 173 -3.89 3.10 13.33
CA THR A 173 -3.64 4.32 14.10
C THR A 173 -2.66 5.27 13.42
N PRO A 174 -1.42 4.85 13.04
CA PRO A 174 -0.54 5.73 12.27
C PRO A 174 -1.10 6.05 10.87
N ALA A 175 -1.84 5.14 10.23
CA ALA A 175 -2.50 5.42 8.96
C ALA A 175 -3.53 6.56 9.09
N ALA A 176 -4.36 6.55 10.13
CA ALA A 176 -5.31 7.61 10.41
C ALA A 176 -4.61 8.95 10.71
N ALA A 177 -3.52 8.92 11.49
CA ALA A 177 -2.73 10.11 11.79
C ALA A 177 -2.11 10.73 10.53
N ILE A 178 -1.56 9.91 9.65
CA ILE A 178 -1.01 10.37 8.34
C ILE A 178 -2.11 10.94 7.47
N ALA A 179 -3.26 10.27 7.37
CA ALA A 179 -4.39 10.74 6.57
C ALA A 179 -4.90 12.10 7.08
N ALA A 180 -5.08 12.25 8.39
CA ALA A 180 -5.49 13.52 9.01
C ALA A 180 -4.46 14.64 8.75
N ALA A 181 -3.18 14.34 8.83
CA ALA A 181 -2.11 15.32 8.59
C ALA A 181 -2.04 15.79 7.12
N LEU A 182 -2.29 14.89 6.17
CA LEU A 182 -2.18 15.20 4.74
C LEU A 182 -3.46 15.77 4.16
N LEU A 183 -4.62 15.31 4.60
CA LEU A 183 -5.92 15.59 4.01
C LEU A 183 -6.77 16.55 4.85
N GLY A 184 -6.35 16.81 6.09
CA GLY A 184 -7.10 17.66 7.04
C GLY A 184 -8.36 16.96 7.57
N GLY A 185 -9.30 17.73 8.12
CA GLY A 185 -10.51 17.21 8.77
C GLY A 185 -10.36 16.98 10.27
N GLY A 186 -11.40 16.49 10.90
CA GLY A 186 -11.41 16.10 12.32
C GLY A 186 -10.85 14.69 12.53
N VAL A 187 -10.36 14.40 13.72
CA VAL A 187 -9.84 13.06 14.05
C VAL A 187 -10.88 11.97 13.78
N GLN A 188 -12.16 12.25 14.09
CA GLN A 188 -13.29 11.33 13.88
C GLN A 188 -13.55 10.98 12.40
N ASP A 189 -13.02 11.76 11.45
CA ASP A 189 -13.17 11.49 10.02
C ASP A 189 -12.24 10.35 9.55
N TRP A 190 -11.20 10.08 10.32
CA TRP A 190 -10.12 9.15 9.98
C TRP A 190 -10.01 7.94 10.92
N VAL A 191 -10.57 8.05 12.12
CA VAL A 191 -10.50 6.97 13.12
C VAL A 191 -11.76 6.11 13.02
N TRP A 192 -11.55 4.81 12.91
CA TRP A 192 -12.59 3.80 12.93
C TRP A 192 -12.22 2.67 13.87
N ARG A 193 -13.14 1.76 14.18
CA ARG A 193 -12.81 0.58 14.97
C ARG A 193 -11.63 -0.17 14.40
N GLY A 194 -10.62 -0.42 15.21
CA GLY A 194 -9.57 -1.36 14.86
C GLY A 194 -10.03 -2.79 15.00
N THR A 195 -9.26 -3.71 14.41
CA THR A 195 -9.52 -5.14 14.49
C THR A 195 -9.59 -5.61 15.95
N GLY A 196 -10.76 -6.11 16.36
CA GLY A 196 -10.95 -6.70 17.70
C GLY A 196 -11.08 -5.71 18.86
N VAL A 197 -11.24 -4.39 18.60
CA VAL A 197 -11.44 -3.38 19.64
C VAL A 197 -12.93 -3.01 19.74
N ASP A 198 -13.40 -2.78 20.95
CA ASP A 198 -14.72 -2.24 21.25
C ASP A 198 -14.72 -0.69 21.18
N ASP A 199 -15.87 -0.07 21.47
CA ASP A 199 -16.05 1.38 21.43
C ASP A 199 -15.11 2.13 22.41
N ALA A 200 -14.67 1.49 23.50
CA ALA A 200 -13.72 2.07 24.45
C ALA A 200 -12.29 2.12 23.88
N GLY A 201 -11.92 1.14 23.06
CA GLY A 201 -10.64 1.12 22.34
C GLY A 201 -10.59 2.11 21.17
N GLU A 202 -11.72 2.58 20.64
CA GLU A 202 -11.80 3.61 19.61
C GLU A 202 -11.39 4.99 20.15
N ILE A 203 -11.71 5.29 21.41
CA ILE A 203 -11.43 6.58 22.05
C ILE A 203 -9.92 6.78 22.32
N GLY A 204 -9.15 5.69 22.41
CA GLY A 204 -7.71 5.71 22.68
C GLY A 204 -6.80 5.88 21.44
N ARG A 205 -7.38 6.14 20.27
CA ARG A 205 -6.65 6.23 18.98
C ARG A 205 -6.39 7.63 18.49
#